data_919730187a9a0a844111230d9fca0d2c
#
_entry.id   919730187a9a0a844111230d9fca0d2c
#
_cell.length_a   1.000
_cell.length_b   1.000
_cell.length_c   1.000
_cell.angle_alpha   90.00
_cell.angle_beta   90.00
_cell.angle_gamma   90.00
#
_symmetry.space_group_name_H-M   'P 1'
#
loop_
_entity.id
_entity.type
_entity.pdbx_description
1 polymer ?
#
loop_
_entity_poly.entity_id
_entity_poly.type
_entity_poly.pdbx_seq_one_letter_code
_entity_poly.pdbx_strand_id
1 'polypeptide(L)'
;MSLDTARMSACATIAMLLLTACRQDMHNEPRYKPLAESDFFSDHRSARPMIEGTVARGHLRIDLARYTGKIDGEDIDQFPIPIAKEDIERGQNRFNIYCTPCHGRLGDGNGMVVLRGFRQPPSYYSDRLVKAPVGHFFDVISNGFGAMPSYASRVESDDRWRIVAYIRALQLSESASVNDVPADQRQNLPVEPAPRTAGSSGAAAGPQGVNQ
;
A
#
# COMPACT_ATOMS: atom_id res chain seq x y z
N MET A 1 -33.03 -38.53 39.55
CA MET A 1 -31.67 -38.09 39.17
C MET A 1 -31.42 -36.77 39.86
N SER A 2 -30.40 -36.72 40.72
CA SER A 2 -30.04 -35.51 41.46
C SER A 2 -29.52 -34.44 40.50
N LEU A 3 -29.84 -33.16 40.74
CA LEU A 3 -29.36 -32.00 39.97
C LEU A 3 -27.83 -31.96 39.88
N ASP A 4 -27.13 -32.48 40.87
CA ASP A 4 -25.66 -32.53 40.91
C ASP A 4 -25.10 -33.54 39.90
N THR A 5 -25.76 -34.67 39.68
CA THR A 5 -25.36 -35.66 38.68
C THR A 5 -25.52 -35.12 37.28
N ALA A 6 -26.58 -34.36 36.99
CA ALA A 6 -26.79 -33.72 35.70
C ALA A 6 -25.74 -32.59 35.41
N ARG A 7 -25.36 -31.81 36.42
CA ARG A 7 -24.31 -30.79 36.31
C ARG A 7 -22.93 -31.41 36.06
N MET A 8 -22.57 -32.46 36.75
CA MET A 8 -21.30 -33.14 36.53
C MET A 8 -21.22 -33.79 35.14
N SER A 9 -22.30 -34.38 34.65
CA SER A 9 -22.36 -34.92 33.29
C SER A 9 -22.23 -33.82 32.23
N ALA A 10 -22.89 -32.67 32.41
CA ALA A 10 -22.78 -31.54 31.48
C ALA A 10 -21.36 -30.94 31.45
N CYS A 11 -20.71 -30.80 32.61
CA CYS A 11 -19.33 -30.33 32.67
C CYS A 11 -18.35 -31.30 32.00
N ALA A 12 -18.55 -32.62 32.19
CA ALA A 12 -17.72 -33.64 31.57
C ALA A 12 -17.86 -33.67 30.03
N THR A 13 -19.09 -33.50 29.52
CA THR A 13 -19.31 -33.42 28.05
C THR A 13 -18.74 -32.16 27.44
N ILE A 14 -18.85 -31.00 28.10
CA ILE A 14 -18.23 -29.75 27.63
C ILE A 14 -16.71 -29.88 27.66
N ALA A 15 -16.10 -30.44 28.68
CA ALA A 15 -14.65 -30.67 28.74
C ALA A 15 -14.18 -31.63 27.64
N MET A 16 -14.90 -32.70 27.34
CA MET A 16 -14.59 -33.58 26.21
C MET A 16 -14.69 -32.88 24.85
N LEU A 17 -15.70 -32.04 24.64
CA LEU A 17 -15.85 -31.26 23.40
C LEU A 17 -14.72 -30.24 23.21
N LEU A 18 -14.25 -29.61 24.29
CA LEU A 18 -13.12 -28.68 24.25
C LEU A 18 -11.78 -29.36 23.96
N LEU A 19 -11.59 -30.59 24.40
CA LEU A 19 -10.38 -31.38 24.14
C LEU A 19 -10.26 -31.81 22.66
N THR A 20 -11.38 -31.98 21.96
CA THR A 20 -11.39 -32.34 20.54
C THR A 20 -11.21 -31.13 19.60
N ALA A 21 -11.28 -29.90 20.12
CA ALA A 21 -11.14 -28.69 19.31
C ALA A 21 -9.70 -28.39 18.81
N CYS A 22 -8.69 -28.95 19.46
CA CYS A 22 -7.28 -28.80 19.04
C CYS A 22 -6.91 -29.81 17.96
N ARG A 23 -7.44 -29.65 16.75
CA ARG A 23 -7.07 -30.49 15.62
C ARG A 23 -5.74 -29.99 15.02
N GLN A 24 -4.71 -30.85 15.12
CA GLN A 24 -3.36 -30.57 14.58
C GLN A 24 -3.09 -31.33 13.26
N ASP A 25 -4.07 -32.06 12.75
CA ASP A 25 -3.92 -32.85 11.53
C ASP A 25 -3.49 -31.98 10.35
N MET A 26 -2.45 -32.38 9.65
CA MET A 26 -1.90 -31.73 8.46
C MET A 26 -1.35 -30.31 8.68
N HIS A 27 -1.31 -29.79 9.90
CA HIS A 27 -0.71 -28.47 10.18
C HIS A 27 0.81 -28.51 10.09
N ASN A 28 1.45 -29.58 10.55
CA ASN A 28 2.89 -29.81 10.46
C ASN A 28 3.15 -31.13 9.72
N GLU A 29 3.19 -31.03 8.40
CA GLU A 29 3.60 -32.14 7.54
C GLU A 29 5.12 -32.32 7.58
N PRO A 30 5.65 -33.55 7.34
CA PRO A 30 7.08 -33.81 7.29
C PRO A 30 7.69 -33.26 5.97
N ARG A 31 7.61 -31.94 5.80
CA ARG A 31 8.23 -31.19 4.69
C ARG A 31 8.80 -29.87 5.19
N TYR A 32 9.86 -29.40 4.56
CA TYR A 32 10.36 -28.07 4.83
C TYR A 32 9.46 -27.00 4.19
N LYS A 33 9.07 -26.01 4.99
CA LYS A 33 8.43 -24.78 4.53
C LYS A 33 9.51 -23.73 4.27
N PRO A 34 9.28 -22.71 3.42
CA PRO A 34 10.32 -21.73 3.06
C PRO A 34 10.98 -21.01 4.24
N LEU A 35 10.29 -20.85 5.35
CA LEU A 35 10.80 -20.20 6.57
C LEU A 35 11.04 -21.18 7.71
N ALA A 36 10.98 -22.51 7.47
CA ALA A 36 11.30 -23.49 8.48
C ALA A 36 12.81 -23.58 8.69
N GLU A 37 13.21 -23.93 9.90
CA GLU A 37 14.57 -24.30 10.22
C GLU A 37 14.96 -25.64 9.57
N SER A 38 16.22 -25.78 9.23
CA SER A 38 16.76 -27.01 8.64
C SER A 38 18.16 -27.29 9.20
N ASP A 39 18.31 -28.40 9.86
CA ASP A 39 19.62 -28.88 10.38
C ASP A 39 20.55 -29.40 9.28
N PHE A 40 20.01 -29.59 8.06
CA PHE A 40 20.79 -30.08 6.92
C PHE A 40 21.80 -29.02 6.42
N PHE A 41 21.48 -27.74 6.53
CA PHE A 41 22.34 -26.66 6.07
C PHE A 41 22.98 -25.92 7.26
N SER A 42 24.25 -25.53 7.10
CA SER A 42 25.02 -24.84 8.15
C SER A 42 24.45 -23.47 8.55
N ASP A 43 23.64 -22.86 7.70
CA ASP A 43 22.95 -21.59 7.96
C ASP A 43 21.54 -21.77 8.59
N HIS A 44 21.18 -23.01 8.94
CA HIS A 44 19.90 -23.41 9.52
C HIS A 44 18.65 -22.95 8.73
N ARG A 45 18.79 -22.65 7.44
CA ARG A 45 17.68 -22.16 6.59
C ARG A 45 17.23 -23.22 5.60
N SER A 46 15.96 -23.53 5.57
CA SER A 46 15.37 -24.40 4.55
C SER A 46 15.29 -23.73 3.16
N ALA A 47 15.02 -22.43 3.13
CA ALA A 47 15.04 -21.65 1.89
C ALA A 47 16.49 -21.32 1.49
N ARG A 48 16.89 -21.73 0.28
CA ARG A 48 18.25 -21.47 -0.22
C ARG A 48 18.34 -20.10 -0.88
N PRO A 49 19.44 -19.34 -0.65
CA PRO A 49 19.71 -18.13 -1.43
C PRO A 49 19.88 -18.49 -2.91
N MET A 50 19.59 -17.53 -3.78
CA MET A 50 19.87 -17.72 -5.20
C MET A 50 21.37 -17.91 -5.43
N ILE A 51 21.72 -18.84 -6.32
CA ILE A 51 23.10 -19.04 -6.73
C ILE A 51 23.53 -17.83 -7.55
N GLU A 52 24.65 -17.23 -7.18
CA GLU A 52 25.18 -16.05 -7.87
C GLU A 52 25.42 -16.36 -9.37
N GLY A 53 25.08 -15.40 -10.23
CA GLY A 53 25.19 -15.55 -11.68
C GLY A 53 24.08 -16.37 -12.32
N THR A 54 23.06 -16.81 -11.57
CA THR A 54 21.91 -17.55 -12.12
C THR A 54 20.65 -16.70 -12.14
N VAL A 55 19.83 -16.93 -13.17
CA VAL A 55 18.50 -16.34 -13.31
C VAL A 55 17.46 -17.44 -13.34
N ALA A 56 16.46 -17.38 -12.47
CA ALA A 56 15.39 -18.35 -12.46
C ALA A 56 14.58 -18.29 -13.78
N ARG A 57 14.08 -19.44 -14.22
CA ARG A 57 13.28 -19.54 -15.45
C ARG A 57 12.09 -18.57 -15.39
N GLY A 58 11.92 -17.78 -16.45
CA GLY A 58 10.87 -16.74 -16.53
C GLY A 58 11.21 -15.41 -15.83
N HIS A 59 12.37 -15.30 -15.17
CA HIS A 59 12.79 -14.09 -14.48
C HIS A 59 13.93 -13.32 -15.18
N LEU A 60 14.23 -13.64 -16.43
CA LEU A 60 15.21 -12.90 -17.23
C LEU A 60 14.63 -11.50 -17.57
N ARG A 61 15.20 -10.46 -16.97
CA ARG A 61 14.74 -9.06 -17.06
C ARG A 61 15.70 -8.27 -17.94
N ILE A 62 15.61 -8.44 -19.25
CA ILE A 62 16.50 -7.78 -20.21
C ILE A 62 16.06 -6.35 -20.56
N ASP A 63 14.80 -6.02 -20.40
CA ASP A 63 14.28 -4.67 -20.62
C ASP A 63 14.55 -3.80 -19.38
N LEU A 64 15.64 -3.06 -19.40
CA LEU A 64 16.05 -2.22 -18.28
C LEU A 64 15.00 -1.13 -17.97
N ALA A 65 14.44 -0.49 -18.99
CA ALA A 65 13.41 0.51 -18.81
C ALA A 65 12.22 -0.04 -17.99
N ARG A 66 11.72 -1.22 -18.38
CA ARG A 66 10.56 -1.87 -17.75
C ARG A 66 10.83 -2.35 -16.34
N TYR A 67 12.02 -2.88 -16.07
CA TYR A 67 12.32 -3.54 -14.80
C TYR A 67 13.09 -2.69 -13.79
N THR A 68 13.74 -1.60 -14.24
CA THR A 68 14.48 -0.70 -13.36
C THR A 68 13.91 0.73 -13.35
N GLY A 69 13.15 1.12 -14.37
CA GLY A 69 12.71 2.50 -14.56
C GLY A 69 13.82 3.41 -15.07
N LYS A 70 14.95 2.84 -15.53
CA LYS A 70 16.16 3.59 -15.94
C LYS A 70 16.70 3.12 -17.27
N ILE A 71 17.32 4.04 -18.01
CA ILE A 71 18.17 3.80 -19.16
C ILE A 71 19.47 4.55 -18.92
N ASP A 72 20.61 3.90 -19.09
CA ASP A 72 21.94 4.47 -18.85
C ASP A 72 22.13 5.11 -17.46
N GLY A 73 21.41 4.60 -16.47
CA GLY A 73 21.45 5.09 -15.09
C GLY A 73 20.49 6.23 -14.77
N GLU A 74 19.86 6.85 -15.78
CA GLU A 74 18.93 7.95 -15.64
C GLU A 74 17.48 7.47 -15.60
N ASP A 75 16.65 8.10 -14.76
CA ASP A 75 15.23 7.81 -14.65
C ASP A 75 14.49 8.18 -15.95
N ILE A 76 13.65 7.28 -16.47
CA ILE A 76 12.91 7.49 -17.71
C ILE A 76 11.66 8.36 -17.49
N ASP A 77 11.35 9.20 -18.51
CA ASP A 77 10.15 10.05 -18.51
C ASP A 77 8.93 9.41 -19.15
N GLN A 78 9.11 8.34 -19.90
CA GLN A 78 8.03 7.66 -20.61
C GLN A 78 7.75 6.29 -20.01
N PHE A 79 6.47 5.89 -20.03
CA PHE A 79 6.09 4.56 -19.59
C PHE A 79 6.64 3.50 -20.57
N PRO A 80 7.32 2.45 -20.08
CA PRO A 80 7.83 1.36 -20.92
C PRO A 80 6.75 0.35 -21.30
N ILE A 81 5.53 0.54 -20.81
CA ILE A 81 4.34 -0.26 -21.16
C ILE A 81 3.22 0.69 -21.61
N PRO A 82 2.34 0.25 -22.52
CA PRO A 82 1.15 1.04 -22.84
C PRO A 82 0.27 1.19 -21.61
N ILE A 83 -0.32 2.37 -21.42
CA ILE A 83 -1.21 2.68 -20.30
C ILE A 83 -2.60 2.97 -20.87
N ALA A 84 -3.55 2.10 -20.55
CA ALA A 84 -4.97 2.26 -20.84
C ALA A 84 -5.75 2.63 -19.56
N LYS A 85 -7.04 2.88 -19.68
CA LYS A 85 -7.91 3.20 -18.55
C LYS A 85 -7.92 2.08 -17.49
N GLU A 86 -7.99 0.84 -17.97
CA GLU A 86 -7.99 -0.36 -17.13
C GLU A 86 -6.69 -0.50 -16.31
N ASP A 87 -5.56 -0.03 -16.86
CA ASP A 87 -4.28 -0.02 -16.13
C ASP A 87 -4.29 1.02 -15.01
N ILE A 88 -4.91 2.18 -15.23
CA ILE A 88 -5.07 3.21 -14.19
C ILE A 88 -6.01 2.72 -13.08
N GLU A 89 -7.11 2.07 -13.42
CA GLU A 89 -8.06 1.48 -12.46
C GLU A 89 -7.38 0.37 -11.62
N ARG A 90 -6.60 -0.49 -12.27
CA ARG A 90 -5.79 -1.47 -11.56
C ARG A 90 -4.71 -0.81 -10.68
N GLY A 91 -4.07 0.24 -11.19
CA GLY A 91 -3.11 1.05 -10.44
C GLY A 91 -3.73 1.64 -9.18
N GLN A 92 -4.94 2.20 -9.28
CA GLN A 92 -5.72 2.68 -8.15
C GLN A 92 -6.01 1.59 -7.12
N ASN A 93 -6.43 0.41 -7.59
CA ASN A 93 -6.68 -0.73 -6.70
C ASN A 93 -5.40 -1.11 -5.93
N ARG A 94 -4.25 -1.24 -6.61
CA ARG A 94 -2.98 -1.58 -5.99
C ARG A 94 -2.47 -0.46 -5.06
N PHE A 95 -2.60 0.78 -5.47
CA PHE A 95 -2.29 1.95 -4.63
C PHE A 95 -3.09 1.94 -3.33
N ASN A 96 -4.39 1.68 -3.41
CA ASN A 96 -5.27 1.62 -2.24
C ASN A 96 -4.87 0.52 -1.25
N ILE A 97 -4.32 -0.59 -1.73
CA ILE A 97 -3.89 -1.71 -0.88
C ILE A 97 -2.52 -1.43 -0.23
N TYR A 98 -1.54 -0.98 -1.02
CA TYR A 98 -0.14 -0.96 -0.59
C TYR A 98 0.36 0.44 -0.19
N CYS A 99 -0.16 1.51 -0.78
CA CYS A 99 0.39 2.85 -0.65
C CYS A 99 -0.43 3.76 0.28
N THR A 100 -1.77 3.63 0.22
CA THR A 100 -2.71 4.46 1.01
C THR A 100 -2.44 4.48 2.52
N PRO A 101 -2.02 3.39 3.18
CA PRO A 101 -1.76 3.43 4.62
C PRO A 101 -0.79 4.53 5.04
N CYS A 102 0.21 4.83 4.21
CA CYS A 102 1.19 5.90 4.44
C CYS A 102 0.87 7.18 3.66
N HIS A 103 0.54 7.07 2.36
CA HIS A 103 0.41 8.20 1.46
C HIS A 103 -0.97 8.87 1.45
N GLY A 104 -1.97 8.26 2.11
CA GLY A 104 -3.37 8.72 2.01
C GLY A 104 -4.02 8.34 0.68
N ARG A 105 -5.35 8.40 0.61
CA ARG A 105 -6.08 8.08 -0.63
C ARG A 105 -5.88 9.12 -1.72
N LEU A 106 -5.65 10.36 -1.33
CA LEU A 106 -5.40 11.49 -2.21
C LEU A 106 -3.91 11.67 -2.55
N GLY A 107 -3.02 10.94 -1.89
CA GLY A 107 -1.59 11.10 -2.09
C GLY A 107 -0.97 12.33 -1.41
N ASP A 108 -1.67 12.88 -0.44
CA ASP A 108 -1.28 14.05 0.37
C ASP A 108 -0.27 13.73 1.49
N GLY A 109 -0.01 12.45 1.72
CA GLY A 109 0.87 11.98 2.78
C GLY A 109 0.20 11.80 4.15
N ASN A 110 -1.13 11.97 4.24
CA ASN A 110 -1.87 11.87 5.50
C ASN A 110 -2.51 10.47 5.68
N GLY A 111 -1.73 9.43 5.47
CA GLY A 111 -2.21 8.05 5.65
C GLY A 111 -2.44 7.69 7.13
N MET A 112 -3.21 6.62 7.36
CA MET A 112 -3.62 6.19 8.69
C MET A 112 -2.44 5.93 9.64
N VAL A 113 -1.32 5.39 9.15
CA VAL A 113 -0.14 5.11 9.97
C VAL A 113 0.62 6.40 10.33
N VAL A 114 0.55 7.43 9.47
CA VAL A 114 1.13 8.75 9.74
C VAL A 114 0.38 9.43 10.88
N LEU A 115 -0.95 9.35 10.89
CA LEU A 115 -1.79 9.86 11.97
C LEU A 115 -1.51 9.17 13.32
N ARG A 116 -0.82 8.03 13.30
CA ARG A 116 -0.40 7.26 14.48
C ARG A 116 1.09 7.41 14.82
N GLY A 117 1.75 8.43 14.25
CA GLY A 117 3.13 8.78 14.60
C GLY A 117 4.20 8.27 13.64
N PHE A 118 3.82 7.65 12.50
CA PHE A 118 4.80 7.33 11.48
C PHE A 118 5.25 8.59 10.74
N ARG A 119 6.50 8.60 10.22
CA ARG A 119 7.01 9.74 9.47
C ARG A 119 6.17 10.00 8.23
N GLN A 120 5.68 11.24 8.08
CA GLN A 120 4.89 11.64 6.94
C GLN A 120 5.72 11.62 5.65
N PRO A 121 5.25 10.91 4.60
CA PRO A 121 5.83 11.00 3.28
C PRO A 121 5.50 12.35 2.63
N PRO A 122 6.32 12.85 1.69
CA PRO A 122 5.97 14.06 0.94
C PRO A 122 4.69 13.85 0.13
N SER A 123 3.90 14.92 0.02
CA SER A 123 2.74 14.94 -0.87
C SER A 123 3.17 14.78 -2.33
N TYR A 124 2.44 14.00 -3.12
CA TYR A 124 2.68 13.87 -4.56
C TYR A 124 2.48 15.16 -5.34
N TYR A 125 1.83 16.15 -4.76
CA TYR A 125 1.55 17.46 -5.35
C TYR A 125 2.68 18.47 -5.17
N SER A 126 3.75 18.12 -4.45
CA SER A 126 4.91 18.98 -4.33
C SER A 126 5.58 19.19 -5.69
N ASP A 127 6.04 20.41 -5.98
CA ASP A 127 6.67 20.78 -7.25
C ASP A 127 7.77 19.81 -7.69
N ARG A 128 8.56 19.34 -6.73
CA ARG A 128 9.61 18.36 -6.97
C ARG A 128 9.06 17.04 -7.54
N LEU A 129 7.98 16.53 -6.97
CA LEU A 129 7.39 15.24 -7.38
C LEU A 129 6.52 15.39 -8.63
N VAL A 130 5.86 16.51 -8.83
CA VAL A 130 5.13 16.76 -10.08
C VAL A 130 6.09 16.77 -11.27
N LYS A 131 7.29 17.34 -11.11
CA LYS A 131 8.33 17.41 -12.15
C LYS A 131 9.22 16.17 -12.25
N ALA A 132 9.16 15.26 -11.28
CA ALA A 132 9.99 14.07 -11.29
C ALA A 132 9.60 13.12 -12.43
N PRO A 133 10.54 12.43 -13.09
CA PRO A 133 10.25 11.45 -14.13
C PRO A 133 9.47 10.24 -13.60
N VAL A 134 8.76 9.52 -14.47
CA VAL A 134 7.98 8.34 -14.06
C VAL A 134 8.88 7.23 -13.51
N GLY A 135 10.10 7.11 -14.05
CA GLY A 135 11.11 6.16 -13.57
C GLY A 135 11.49 6.38 -12.11
N HIS A 136 11.52 7.63 -11.65
CA HIS A 136 11.78 7.96 -10.24
C HIS A 136 10.78 7.29 -9.29
N PHE A 137 9.48 7.36 -9.59
CA PHE A 137 8.46 6.71 -8.77
C PHE A 137 8.60 5.19 -8.79
N PHE A 138 8.89 4.64 -9.98
CA PHE A 138 9.12 3.20 -10.12
C PHE A 138 10.33 2.74 -9.32
N ASP A 139 11.43 3.48 -9.36
CA ASP A 139 12.65 3.19 -8.61
C ASP A 139 12.40 3.24 -7.10
N VAL A 140 11.75 4.30 -6.62
CA VAL A 140 11.39 4.44 -5.19
C VAL A 140 10.47 3.30 -4.71
N ILE A 141 9.47 2.91 -5.50
CA ILE A 141 8.59 1.78 -5.16
C ILE A 141 9.39 0.46 -5.14
N SER A 142 10.33 0.30 -6.07
CA SER A 142 11.10 -0.93 -6.24
C SER A 142 12.18 -1.12 -5.18
N ASN A 143 12.92 -0.07 -4.87
CA ASN A 143 14.11 -0.14 -4.02
C ASN A 143 13.88 0.44 -2.63
N GLY A 144 12.80 1.21 -2.45
CA GLY A 144 12.56 1.98 -1.25
C GLY A 144 13.33 3.33 -1.26
N PHE A 145 12.96 4.21 -0.34
CA PHE A 145 13.63 5.50 -0.16
C PHE A 145 13.48 5.99 1.28
N GLY A 146 14.56 6.18 1.98
CA GLY A 146 14.55 6.64 3.37
C GLY A 146 13.76 5.68 4.28
N ALA A 147 12.65 6.12 4.85
CA ALA A 147 11.77 5.31 5.69
C ALA A 147 10.82 4.39 4.89
N MET A 148 10.69 4.59 3.59
CA MET A 148 9.85 3.76 2.72
C MET A 148 10.57 2.46 2.36
N PRO A 149 10.05 1.28 2.73
CA PRO A 149 10.66 0.01 2.35
C PRO A 149 10.44 -0.30 0.86
N SER A 150 11.24 -1.25 0.34
CA SER A 150 11.02 -1.83 -0.99
C SER A 150 9.70 -2.60 -1.06
N TYR A 151 8.96 -2.41 -2.15
CA TYR A 151 7.75 -3.16 -2.48
C TYR A 151 7.95 -4.18 -3.60
N ALA A 152 9.17 -4.36 -4.09
CA ALA A 152 9.46 -5.26 -5.22
C ALA A 152 9.01 -6.71 -4.98
N SER A 153 9.05 -7.19 -3.74
CA SER A 153 8.62 -8.55 -3.38
C SER A 153 7.11 -8.74 -3.27
N ARG A 154 6.34 -7.65 -3.22
CA ARG A 154 4.89 -7.66 -2.96
C ARG A 154 4.07 -7.18 -4.14
N VAL A 155 4.67 -6.34 -4.99
CA VAL A 155 4.02 -5.71 -6.13
C VAL A 155 4.82 -6.03 -7.38
N GLU A 156 4.17 -6.73 -8.31
CA GLU A 156 4.76 -7.10 -9.60
C GLU A 156 5.19 -5.85 -10.40
N SER A 157 6.19 -6.00 -11.28
CA SER A 157 6.77 -4.88 -12.04
C SER A 157 5.72 -4.09 -12.81
N ASP A 158 4.82 -4.76 -13.52
CA ASP A 158 3.78 -4.09 -14.30
C ASP A 158 2.76 -3.38 -13.41
N ASP A 159 2.43 -3.95 -12.24
CA ASP A 159 1.56 -3.29 -11.28
C ASP A 159 2.23 -2.06 -10.64
N ARG A 160 3.56 -2.04 -10.50
CA ARG A 160 4.28 -0.83 -10.09
C ARG A 160 4.14 0.29 -11.11
N TRP A 161 4.25 0.00 -12.41
CA TRP A 161 4.01 0.98 -13.46
C TRP A 161 2.56 1.49 -13.47
N ARG A 162 1.59 0.60 -13.24
CA ARG A 162 0.18 0.97 -13.10
C ARG A 162 -0.06 1.89 -11.90
N ILE A 163 0.61 1.64 -10.77
CA ILE A 163 0.59 2.53 -9.62
C ILE A 163 1.16 3.90 -9.99
N VAL A 164 2.28 3.96 -10.72
CA VAL A 164 2.87 5.22 -11.18
C VAL A 164 1.91 5.97 -12.09
N ALA A 165 1.21 5.27 -13.00
CA ALA A 165 0.19 5.87 -13.85
C ALA A 165 -0.97 6.45 -13.04
N TYR A 166 -1.41 5.75 -11.99
CA TYR A 166 -2.42 6.28 -11.08
C TYR A 166 -1.94 7.50 -10.28
N ILE A 167 -0.68 7.52 -9.82
CA ILE A 167 -0.08 8.71 -9.18
C ILE A 167 -0.11 9.91 -10.14
N ARG A 168 0.20 9.71 -11.42
CA ARG A 168 0.09 10.78 -12.43
C ARG A 168 -1.35 11.25 -12.62
N ALA A 169 -2.31 10.35 -12.60
CA ALA A 169 -3.74 10.71 -12.64
C ALA A 169 -4.17 11.52 -11.40
N LEU A 170 -3.67 11.18 -10.20
CA LEU A 170 -3.90 11.98 -9.00
C LEU A 170 -3.30 13.39 -9.15
N GLN A 171 -2.06 13.51 -9.61
CA GLN A 171 -1.41 14.80 -9.84
C GLN A 171 -2.19 15.66 -10.85
N LEU A 172 -2.67 15.05 -11.93
CA LEU A 172 -3.50 15.73 -12.92
C LEU A 172 -4.83 16.19 -12.30
N SER A 173 -5.48 15.35 -11.50
CA SER A 173 -6.79 15.67 -10.91
C SER A 173 -6.73 16.88 -9.98
N GLU A 174 -5.62 17.09 -9.27
CA GLU A 174 -5.43 18.24 -8.38
C GLU A 174 -5.27 19.56 -9.15
N SER A 175 -4.70 19.52 -10.34
CA SER A 175 -4.47 20.70 -11.19
C SER A 175 -5.48 20.82 -12.34
N ALA A 176 -6.45 19.90 -12.45
CA ALA A 176 -7.41 19.86 -13.53
C ALA A 176 -8.39 21.05 -13.46
N SER A 177 -8.74 21.56 -14.61
CA SER A 177 -9.79 22.56 -14.79
C SER A 177 -11.04 21.93 -15.40
N VAL A 178 -12.18 22.61 -15.30
CA VAL A 178 -13.43 22.18 -15.96
C VAL A 178 -13.26 22.02 -17.47
N ASN A 179 -12.28 22.73 -18.05
CA ASN A 179 -11.99 22.66 -19.50
C ASN A 179 -11.33 21.34 -19.91
N ASP A 180 -10.68 20.63 -18.97
CA ASP A 180 -10.05 19.33 -19.20
C ASP A 180 -11.08 18.20 -19.27
N VAL A 181 -12.33 18.47 -18.84
CA VAL A 181 -13.43 17.50 -18.90
C VAL A 181 -14.07 17.56 -20.28
N PRO A 182 -14.31 16.42 -20.96
CA PRO A 182 -15.04 16.37 -22.22
C PRO A 182 -16.38 17.10 -22.14
N ALA A 183 -16.76 17.84 -23.18
CA ALA A 183 -17.91 18.75 -23.17
C ALA A 183 -19.24 18.02 -22.85
N ASP A 184 -19.37 16.78 -23.29
CA ASP A 184 -20.52 15.89 -23.03
C ASP A 184 -20.63 15.45 -21.57
N GLN A 185 -19.53 15.46 -20.83
CA GLN A 185 -19.48 15.04 -19.43
C GLN A 185 -19.50 16.21 -18.44
N ARG A 186 -19.28 17.44 -18.89
CA ARG A 186 -19.29 18.64 -18.01
C ARG A 186 -20.61 18.85 -17.30
N GLN A 187 -21.72 18.45 -17.91
CA GLN A 187 -23.08 18.57 -17.33
C GLN A 187 -23.29 17.63 -16.13
N ASN A 188 -22.47 16.59 -16.02
CA ASN A 188 -22.54 15.59 -14.96
C ASN A 188 -21.59 15.90 -13.78
N LEU A 189 -20.85 17.01 -13.87
CA LEU A 189 -19.98 17.41 -12.76
C LEU A 189 -20.83 17.84 -11.57
N PRO A 190 -20.46 17.44 -10.34
CA PRO A 190 -21.09 17.95 -9.13
C PRO A 190 -20.96 19.48 -9.11
N VAL A 191 -22.06 20.17 -8.93
CA VAL A 191 -22.04 21.63 -8.70
C VAL A 191 -21.32 21.82 -7.37
N GLU A 192 -20.13 22.46 -7.40
CA GLU A 192 -19.39 22.76 -6.19
C GLU A 192 -20.29 23.66 -5.30
N PRO A 193 -20.57 23.29 -4.04
CA PRO A 193 -21.28 24.17 -3.14
C PRO A 193 -20.46 25.44 -3.00
N ALA A 194 -21.10 26.60 -3.22
CA ALA A 194 -20.45 27.92 -3.11
C ALA A 194 -19.53 27.97 -1.88
N PRO A 195 -18.32 28.54 -2.00
CA PRO A 195 -17.38 28.60 -0.89
C PRO A 195 -18.10 29.16 0.33
N ARG A 196 -18.12 28.39 1.42
CA ARG A 196 -18.67 28.87 2.68
C ARG A 196 -17.88 30.11 3.04
N THR A 197 -18.47 31.27 2.87
CA THR A 197 -17.91 32.52 3.41
C THR A 197 -17.61 32.25 4.86
N ALA A 198 -16.33 32.36 5.22
CA ALA A 198 -15.90 32.23 6.62
C ALA A 198 -16.71 33.24 7.42
N GLY A 199 -17.72 32.77 8.15
CA GLY A 199 -18.49 33.59 9.05
C GLY A 199 -17.50 34.20 10.04
N SER A 200 -17.49 35.52 10.13
CA SER A 200 -16.72 36.26 11.09
C SER A 200 -16.97 35.65 12.49
N SER A 201 -15.96 34.93 13.00
CA SER A 201 -15.97 34.46 14.37
C SER A 201 -15.95 35.69 15.28
N GLY A 202 -17.12 35.99 15.86
CA GLY A 202 -17.25 36.97 16.90
C GLY A 202 -16.25 36.65 18.01
N ALA A 203 -15.46 37.63 18.35
CA ALA A 203 -14.54 37.61 19.47
C ALA A 203 -15.28 37.22 20.74
N ALA A 204 -15.04 35.99 21.22
CA ALA A 204 -15.42 35.60 22.57
C ALA A 204 -14.47 36.31 23.55
N ALA A 205 -15.02 37.27 24.32
CA ALA A 205 -14.34 37.93 25.44
C ALA A 205 -13.91 36.85 26.44
N GLY A 206 -12.61 36.80 26.75
CA GLY A 206 -12.07 35.96 27.82
C GLY A 206 -12.55 36.37 29.18
N PRO A 207 -12.72 35.46 30.13
CA PRO A 207 -13.06 35.80 31.52
C PRO A 207 -11.86 36.46 32.21
N GLN A 208 -12.13 37.62 32.79
CA GLN A 208 -11.19 38.38 33.61
C GLN A 208 -10.81 37.56 34.85
N GLY A 209 -9.52 37.55 35.16
CA GLY A 209 -8.99 36.90 36.34
C GLY A 209 -9.54 37.47 37.65
N VAL A 210 -9.79 36.57 38.60
CA VAL A 210 -10.02 36.92 40.02
C VAL A 210 -8.72 36.65 40.76
N ASN A 211 -8.12 37.75 41.28
CA ASN A 211 -7.10 37.71 42.32
C ASN A 211 -7.67 37.16 43.59
N GLN A 212 -7.09 36.14 44.20
CA GLN A 212 -6.69 36.06 45.61
C GLN A 212 -5.64 34.98 45.79
#